data_56765eec754eb507ad40faaef2749e66
#
_entry.id   56765eec754eb507ad40faaef2749e66
#
_cell.length_a   1.000
_cell.length_b   1.000
_cell.length_c   1.000
_cell.angle_alpha   90.00
_cell.angle_beta   90.00
_cell.angle_gamma   90.00
#
_symmetry.space_group_name_H-M   'P 1'
#
loop_
_entity.id
_entity.type
_entity.pdbx_description
1 polymer ?
#
loop_
_entity_poly.entity_id
_entity_poly.type
_entity_poly.pdbx_seq_one_letter_code
_entity_poly.pdbx_strand_id
1 'polypeptide(L)'
;MLTIIFGVLVLFATIFLLIKRYDTRATLIGSGVILCIISLSPMSAFSAFSIRMTTSGLIESICSSMGFAYVMKYTKCDLALVQLLTRGLSRMGLLLIPASVAVTFVVCIAIPSAAGVSAAVGATLIPLLIAARIHPAIAGGAVLSGTLGAYLNPGLAHNVFISHISNTPLMKFVFYHAPVTITCGVICAICLTLVAIFARELNYKPALQPAQETAPDIRDSTLTETHDLSFHLKVIAPFLPVILLVMAGIGWFGQIKMNVPAAMIIGAIYALLITRANPGELTKSFFDGMGTSYANILGIIIAAAVFIEGLNTAGIIKEFILLLTSYPEFARWGGTLGPFFMGLITGTGDATAFAFNEAVTPHATSFGYGVNNLGASVMLASALGRNMSPLAGAAIVCAGLAGVNPVEIAKRTAPGAIVAVLFIAIFFL
;
A
#
# COMPACT_ATOMS: atom_id res chain seq x y z
N MET A 1 8.20 28.32 25.17
CA MET A 1 7.96 29.10 23.94
C MET A 1 9.09 28.97 22.93
N LEU A 2 10.35 29.18 23.32
CA LEU A 2 11.51 29.06 22.41
C LEU A 2 11.63 27.65 21.81
N THR A 3 11.46 26.59 22.59
CA THR A 3 11.49 25.18 22.18
C THR A 3 10.45 24.87 21.12
N ILE A 4 9.24 25.42 21.24
CA ILE A 4 8.15 25.23 20.25
C ILE A 4 8.52 25.90 18.93
N ILE A 5 9.09 27.12 18.95
CA ILE A 5 9.52 27.82 17.74
C ILE A 5 10.60 27.03 16.99
N PHE A 6 11.64 26.61 17.69
CA PHE A 6 12.67 25.76 17.10
C PHE A 6 12.10 24.41 16.62
N GLY A 7 11.18 23.82 17.35
CA GLY A 7 10.52 22.59 16.96
C GLY A 7 9.73 22.74 15.67
N VAL A 8 8.99 23.83 15.49
CA VAL A 8 8.27 24.13 14.25
C VAL A 8 9.24 24.33 13.08
N LEU A 9 10.38 24.97 13.28
CA LEU A 9 11.42 25.09 12.26
C LEU A 9 11.98 23.73 11.85
N VAL A 10 12.26 22.84 12.83
CA VAL A 10 12.72 21.48 12.55
C VAL A 10 11.65 20.67 11.80
N LEU A 11 10.36 20.83 12.17
CA LEU A 11 9.25 20.19 11.47
C LEU A 11 9.21 20.60 9.98
N PHE A 12 9.28 21.91 9.68
CA PHE A 12 9.32 22.39 8.30
C PHE A 12 10.58 21.93 7.56
N ALA A 13 11.75 21.93 8.22
CA ALA A 13 12.97 21.40 7.65
C ALA A 13 12.84 19.90 7.33
N THR A 14 12.21 19.11 8.22
CA THR A 14 11.93 17.68 7.98
C THR A 14 11.06 17.48 6.75
N ILE A 15 9.96 18.22 6.64
CA ILE A 15 9.07 18.18 5.47
C ILE A 15 9.84 18.56 4.20
N PHE A 16 10.65 19.60 4.24
CA PHE A 16 11.48 20.03 3.11
C PHE A 16 12.48 18.95 2.68
N LEU A 17 13.17 18.29 3.62
CA LEU A 17 14.10 17.20 3.33
C LEU A 17 13.38 15.99 2.71
N LEU A 18 12.19 15.64 3.20
CA LEU A 18 11.37 14.58 2.62
C LEU A 18 10.93 14.91 1.19
N ILE A 19 10.55 16.16 0.91
CA ILE A 19 10.23 16.64 -0.44
C ILE A 19 11.47 16.57 -1.35
N LYS A 20 12.65 16.89 -0.82
CA LYS A 20 13.95 16.76 -1.53
C LYS A 20 14.43 15.32 -1.70
N ARG A 21 13.67 14.32 -1.19
CA ARG A 21 13.94 12.88 -1.31
C ARG A 21 15.20 12.39 -0.61
N TYR A 22 15.57 13.04 0.48
CA TYR A 22 16.53 12.43 1.39
C TYR A 22 15.95 11.15 1.99
N ASP A 23 16.80 10.21 2.42
CA ASP A 23 16.33 8.96 3.02
C ASP A 23 15.37 9.27 4.18
N THR A 24 14.16 8.70 4.10
CA THR A 24 13.07 8.98 5.05
C THR A 24 13.44 8.59 6.47
N ARG A 25 14.13 7.47 6.65
CA ARG A 25 14.53 6.96 7.97
C ARG A 25 15.56 7.88 8.61
N ALA A 26 16.59 8.23 7.84
CA ALA A 26 17.64 9.14 8.29
C ALA A 26 17.07 10.53 8.64
N THR A 27 16.16 11.05 7.81
CA THR A 27 15.52 12.35 8.03
C THR A 27 14.68 12.35 9.30
N LEU A 28 13.82 11.36 9.50
CA LEU A 28 12.95 11.29 10.68
C LEU A 28 13.75 11.04 11.96
N ILE A 29 14.71 10.11 11.97
CA ILE A 29 15.57 9.86 13.15
C ILE A 29 16.38 11.11 13.48
N GLY A 30 17.05 11.70 12.49
CA GLY A 30 17.89 12.88 12.70
C GLY A 30 17.10 14.06 13.26
N SER A 31 15.93 14.35 12.67
CA SER A 31 15.04 15.41 13.16
C SER A 31 14.52 15.13 14.57
N GLY A 32 14.13 13.88 14.87
CA GLY A 32 13.65 13.49 16.18
C GLY A 32 14.74 13.62 17.27
N VAL A 33 15.96 13.19 16.98
CA VAL A 33 17.11 13.35 17.86
C VAL A 33 17.41 14.83 18.11
N ILE A 34 17.42 15.68 17.05
CA ILE A 34 17.63 17.13 17.17
C ILE A 34 16.56 17.74 18.09
N LEU A 35 15.28 17.39 17.91
CA LEU A 35 14.19 17.87 18.76
C LEU A 35 14.36 17.45 20.22
N CYS A 36 14.73 16.20 20.47
CA CYS A 36 15.00 15.72 21.83
C CYS A 36 16.21 16.41 22.48
N ILE A 37 17.25 16.74 21.72
CA ILE A 37 18.39 17.53 22.20
C ILE A 37 17.97 18.96 22.57
N ILE A 38 17.23 19.62 21.71
CA ILE A 38 16.71 20.99 21.96
C ILE A 38 15.78 21.02 23.18
N SER A 39 15.06 19.92 23.42
CA SER A 39 14.17 19.74 24.58
C SER A 39 14.89 19.25 25.83
N LEU A 40 16.22 19.14 25.83
CA LEU A 40 17.06 18.64 26.94
C LEU A 40 16.75 17.21 27.37
N SER A 41 16.21 16.39 26.47
CA SER A 41 15.83 15.00 26.72
C SER A 41 16.37 14.03 25.64
N PRO A 42 17.70 14.02 25.37
CA PRO A 42 18.23 13.23 24.23
C PRO A 42 18.01 11.72 24.38
N MET A 43 17.94 11.20 25.60
CA MET A 43 17.72 9.77 25.85
C MET A 43 16.33 9.30 25.47
N SER A 44 15.33 10.19 25.43
CA SER A 44 13.97 9.86 24.97
C SER A 44 13.96 9.36 23.53
N ALA A 45 14.78 9.92 22.65
CA ALA A 45 14.92 9.46 21.26
C ALA A 45 15.39 8.00 21.18
N PHE A 46 16.42 7.64 21.96
CA PHE A 46 16.95 6.26 21.99
C PHE A 46 15.99 5.28 22.64
N SER A 47 15.26 5.73 23.67
CA SER A 47 14.20 4.94 24.31
C SER A 47 13.07 4.65 23.33
N ALA A 48 12.57 5.66 22.61
CA ALA A 48 11.53 5.49 21.58
C ALA A 48 11.98 4.52 20.48
N PHE A 49 13.24 4.64 20.03
CA PHE A 49 13.84 3.71 19.07
C PHE A 49 13.80 2.27 19.58
N SER A 50 14.31 2.03 20.79
CA SER A 50 14.42 0.68 21.37
C SER A 50 13.05 0.05 21.62
N ILE A 51 12.08 0.81 22.16
CA ILE A 51 10.73 0.33 22.41
C ILE A 51 10.04 -0.06 21.09
N ARG A 52 10.13 0.80 20.06
CA ARG A 52 9.48 0.52 18.78
C ARG A 52 10.13 -0.64 18.04
N MET A 53 11.44 -0.81 18.15
CA MET A 53 12.20 -1.90 17.56
C MET A 53 11.78 -3.28 18.07
N THR A 54 11.18 -3.37 19.26
CA THR A 54 10.77 -4.62 19.90
C THR A 54 9.26 -4.76 20.09
N THR A 55 8.44 -3.93 19.44
CA THR A 55 6.99 -3.99 19.58
C THR A 55 6.43 -5.33 19.09
N SER A 56 5.99 -6.18 20.03
CA SER A 56 5.40 -7.48 19.70
C SER A 56 4.08 -7.33 18.92
N GLY A 57 3.70 -8.35 18.16
CA GLY A 57 2.50 -8.34 17.33
C GLY A 57 2.69 -7.55 16.00
N LEU A 58 3.31 -6.39 16.07
CA LEU A 58 3.59 -5.55 14.92
C LEU A 58 4.69 -6.18 14.02
N ILE A 59 5.85 -6.48 14.62
CA ILE A 59 7.02 -7.00 13.91
C ILE A 59 6.71 -8.35 13.29
N GLU A 60 6.22 -9.28 14.08
CA GLU A 60 5.93 -10.64 13.63
C GLU A 60 4.92 -10.68 12.48
N SER A 61 3.86 -9.85 12.55
CA SER A 61 2.83 -9.81 11.51
C SER A 61 3.32 -9.19 10.22
N ILE A 62 4.04 -8.06 10.28
CA ILE A 62 4.57 -7.36 9.11
C ILE A 62 5.66 -8.20 8.43
N CYS A 63 6.60 -8.75 9.21
CA CYS A 63 7.70 -9.56 8.67
C CYS A 63 7.18 -10.86 8.04
N SER A 64 6.30 -11.61 8.71
CA SER A 64 5.78 -12.86 8.15
C SER A 64 4.98 -12.66 6.87
N SER A 65 4.22 -11.56 6.76
CA SER A 65 3.46 -11.24 5.54
C SER A 65 4.37 -10.99 4.34
N MET A 66 5.47 -10.27 4.53
CA MET A 66 6.43 -10.06 3.46
C MET A 66 7.23 -11.34 3.15
N GLY A 67 7.56 -12.13 4.17
CA GLY A 67 8.16 -13.45 3.98
C GLY A 67 7.30 -14.33 3.08
N PHE A 68 5.99 -14.39 3.34
CA PHE A 68 5.04 -15.10 2.48
C PHE A 68 4.97 -14.53 1.06
N ALA A 69 4.99 -13.21 0.89
CA ALA A 69 4.98 -12.59 -0.44
C ALA A 69 6.22 -12.99 -1.28
N TYR A 70 7.38 -13.12 -0.64
CA TYR A 70 8.60 -13.60 -1.28
C TYR A 70 8.50 -15.08 -1.67
N VAL A 71 7.87 -15.91 -0.84
CA VAL A 71 7.57 -17.32 -1.18
C VAL A 71 6.65 -17.40 -2.40
N MET A 72 5.60 -16.58 -2.48
CA MET A 72 4.71 -16.52 -3.65
C MET A 72 5.47 -16.19 -4.93
N LYS A 73 6.40 -15.24 -4.86
CA LYS A 73 7.25 -14.86 -5.99
C LYS A 73 8.23 -16.01 -6.38
N TYR A 74 8.86 -16.63 -5.40
CA TYR A 74 9.79 -17.74 -5.64
C TYR A 74 9.10 -18.95 -6.28
N THR A 75 7.91 -19.31 -5.80
CA THR A 75 7.11 -20.44 -6.29
C THR A 75 6.31 -20.12 -7.55
N LYS A 76 6.31 -18.87 -8.02
CA LYS A 76 5.51 -18.36 -9.14
C LYS A 76 3.99 -18.56 -8.98
N CYS A 77 3.51 -18.73 -7.75
CA CYS A 77 2.07 -18.85 -7.46
C CYS A 77 1.34 -17.51 -7.72
N ASP A 78 2.03 -16.38 -7.56
CA ASP A 78 1.55 -15.04 -7.94
C ASP A 78 1.26 -14.94 -9.44
N LEU A 79 2.15 -15.48 -10.30
CA LEU A 79 1.96 -15.48 -11.75
C LEU A 79 0.79 -16.38 -12.16
N ALA A 80 0.61 -17.54 -11.52
CA ALA A 80 -0.52 -18.41 -11.80
C ALA A 80 -1.86 -17.71 -11.50
N LEU A 81 -1.94 -16.97 -10.40
CA LEU A 81 -3.11 -16.15 -10.07
C LEU A 81 -3.39 -15.09 -11.12
N VAL A 82 -2.36 -14.34 -11.53
CA VAL A 82 -2.48 -13.30 -12.58
C VAL A 82 -2.97 -13.91 -13.89
N GLN A 83 -2.39 -15.03 -14.32
CA GLN A 83 -2.80 -15.73 -15.54
C GLN A 83 -4.27 -16.17 -15.52
N LEU A 84 -4.76 -16.68 -14.39
CA LEU A 84 -6.17 -17.06 -14.28
C LEU A 84 -7.09 -15.86 -14.40
N LEU A 85 -6.82 -14.78 -13.66
CA LEU A 85 -7.69 -13.61 -13.58
C LEU A 85 -7.67 -12.76 -14.86
N THR A 86 -6.62 -12.85 -15.67
CA THR A 86 -6.53 -12.10 -16.93
C THR A 86 -7.17 -12.82 -18.11
N ARG A 87 -7.55 -14.11 -17.94
CA ARG A 87 -8.21 -14.87 -19.01
C ARG A 87 -9.56 -14.25 -19.38
N GLY A 88 -9.80 -14.16 -20.66
CA GLY A 88 -11.09 -13.69 -21.19
C GLY A 88 -11.29 -12.18 -21.18
N LEU A 89 -10.39 -11.40 -20.57
CA LEU A 89 -10.52 -9.95 -20.53
C LEU A 89 -10.49 -9.31 -21.94
N SER A 90 -9.76 -9.88 -22.90
CA SER A 90 -9.60 -9.34 -24.25
C SER A 90 -10.93 -9.14 -25.00
N ARG A 91 -12.02 -9.76 -24.56
CA ARG A 91 -13.34 -9.69 -25.20
C ARG A 91 -14.26 -8.63 -24.57
N MET A 92 -13.83 -7.90 -23.53
CA MET A 92 -14.70 -7.05 -22.72
C MET A 92 -14.90 -5.61 -23.27
N GLY A 93 -14.26 -5.22 -24.38
CA GLY A 93 -14.44 -3.89 -24.98
C GLY A 93 -14.15 -2.75 -23.98
N LEU A 94 -15.11 -1.82 -23.84
CA LEU A 94 -14.98 -0.68 -22.92
C LEU A 94 -14.84 -1.10 -21.44
N LEU A 95 -15.44 -2.24 -21.06
CA LEU A 95 -15.32 -2.77 -19.70
C LEU A 95 -13.92 -3.31 -19.38
N LEU A 96 -13.02 -3.37 -20.35
CA LEU A 96 -11.66 -3.84 -20.16
C LEU A 96 -10.88 -2.97 -19.15
N ILE A 97 -11.11 -1.65 -19.14
CA ILE A 97 -10.44 -0.73 -18.18
C ILE A 97 -10.88 -1.04 -16.74
N PRO A 98 -12.18 -0.95 -16.39
CA PRO A 98 -12.61 -1.24 -15.00
C PRO A 98 -12.36 -2.71 -14.62
N ALA A 99 -12.44 -3.66 -15.55
CA ALA A 99 -12.10 -5.05 -15.29
C ALA A 99 -10.61 -5.23 -14.96
N SER A 100 -9.72 -4.50 -15.63
CA SER A 100 -8.28 -4.51 -15.34
C SER A 100 -7.97 -3.91 -13.97
N VAL A 101 -8.66 -2.83 -13.58
CA VAL A 101 -8.60 -2.28 -12.23
C VAL A 101 -9.04 -3.33 -11.20
N ALA A 102 -10.18 -3.99 -11.45
CA ALA A 102 -10.74 -5.01 -10.56
C ALA A 102 -9.80 -6.23 -10.40
N VAL A 103 -9.25 -6.72 -11.50
CA VAL A 103 -8.26 -7.82 -11.46
C VAL A 103 -7.04 -7.44 -10.65
N THR A 104 -6.46 -6.27 -10.90
CA THR A 104 -5.31 -5.80 -10.13
C THR A 104 -5.66 -5.61 -8.66
N PHE A 105 -6.86 -5.11 -8.35
CA PHE A 105 -7.36 -4.95 -6.99
C PHE A 105 -7.44 -6.29 -6.27
N VAL A 106 -8.02 -7.31 -6.89
CA VAL A 106 -8.13 -8.67 -6.32
C VAL A 106 -6.75 -9.30 -6.12
N VAL A 107 -5.83 -9.18 -7.09
CA VAL A 107 -4.46 -9.67 -6.94
C VAL A 107 -3.75 -8.99 -5.78
N CYS A 108 -3.95 -7.66 -5.60
CA CYS A 108 -3.37 -6.92 -4.49
C CYS A 108 -3.92 -7.33 -3.12
N ILE A 109 -5.15 -7.82 -3.02
CA ILE A 109 -5.65 -8.42 -1.76
C ILE A 109 -4.79 -9.62 -1.37
N ALA A 110 -4.40 -10.45 -2.34
CA ALA A 110 -3.58 -11.63 -2.08
C ALA A 110 -2.10 -11.28 -1.83
N ILE A 111 -1.59 -10.30 -2.56
CA ILE A 111 -0.17 -9.92 -2.57
C ILE A 111 -0.06 -8.41 -2.30
N PRO A 112 0.09 -7.98 -1.03
CA PRO A 112 0.02 -6.57 -0.65
C PRO A 112 1.32 -5.79 -0.97
N SER A 113 1.72 -5.79 -2.25
CA SER A 113 2.89 -5.09 -2.75
C SER A 113 2.54 -4.33 -4.02
N ALA A 114 2.33 -3.02 -3.91
CA ALA A 114 1.95 -2.19 -5.05
C ALA A 114 2.95 -2.27 -6.21
N ALA A 115 4.25 -2.17 -5.94
CA ALA A 115 5.28 -2.26 -6.97
C ALA A 115 5.41 -3.67 -7.53
N GLY A 116 5.35 -4.71 -6.68
CA GLY A 116 5.41 -6.11 -7.09
C GLY A 116 4.23 -6.51 -7.99
N VAL A 117 3.02 -6.13 -7.58
CA VAL A 117 1.81 -6.39 -8.38
C VAL A 117 1.82 -5.57 -9.67
N SER A 118 2.26 -4.30 -9.63
CA SER A 118 2.42 -3.48 -10.84
C SER A 118 3.37 -4.13 -11.85
N ALA A 119 4.43 -4.78 -11.40
CA ALA A 119 5.33 -5.51 -12.28
C ALA A 119 4.67 -6.80 -12.83
N ALA A 120 4.11 -7.65 -11.96
CA ALA A 120 3.57 -8.95 -12.36
C ALA A 120 2.28 -8.82 -13.20
N VAL A 121 1.31 -8.05 -12.71
CA VAL A 121 0.03 -7.82 -13.40
C VAL A 121 0.22 -6.90 -14.60
N GLY A 122 1.04 -5.85 -14.44
CA GLY A 122 1.32 -4.88 -15.50
C GLY A 122 1.97 -5.50 -16.72
N ALA A 123 2.89 -6.46 -16.56
CA ALA A 123 3.51 -7.17 -17.66
C ALA A 123 2.49 -7.91 -18.56
N THR A 124 1.34 -8.30 -18.00
CA THR A 124 0.27 -9.00 -18.73
C THR A 124 -0.82 -8.02 -19.20
N LEU A 125 -1.34 -7.17 -18.29
CA LEU A 125 -2.50 -6.32 -18.59
C LEU A 125 -2.16 -5.10 -19.44
N ILE A 126 -1.00 -4.49 -19.25
CA ILE A 126 -0.65 -3.27 -20.01
C ILE A 126 -0.54 -3.57 -21.52
N PRO A 127 0.21 -4.59 -21.96
CA PRO A 127 0.22 -4.97 -23.37
C PRO A 127 -1.16 -5.37 -23.91
N LEU A 128 -1.98 -6.08 -23.10
CA LEU A 128 -3.34 -6.46 -23.46
C LEU A 128 -4.23 -5.24 -23.73
N LEU A 129 -4.20 -4.24 -22.87
CA LEU A 129 -4.94 -2.99 -23.00
C LEU A 129 -4.48 -2.18 -24.23
N ILE A 130 -3.18 -2.11 -24.46
CA ILE A 130 -2.60 -1.43 -25.65
C ILE A 130 -3.01 -2.16 -26.94
N ALA A 131 -2.98 -3.49 -26.96
CA ALA A 131 -3.46 -4.30 -28.09
C ALA A 131 -4.96 -4.09 -28.36
N ALA A 132 -5.76 -3.82 -27.32
CA ALA A 132 -7.16 -3.41 -27.41
C ALA A 132 -7.35 -1.93 -27.80
N ARG A 133 -6.29 -1.24 -28.25
CA ARG A 133 -6.26 0.17 -28.67
C ARG A 133 -6.57 1.18 -27.56
N ILE A 134 -6.32 0.83 -26.33
CA ILE A 134 -6.38 1.75 -25.19
C ILE A 134 -5.03 2.46 -25.07
N HIS A 135 -5.07 3.77 -24.77
CA HIS A 135 -3.86 4.57 -24.64
C HIS A 135 -2.94 4.01 -23.55
N PRO A 136 -1.61 3.90 -23.77
CA PRO A 136 -0.67 3.29 -22.83
C PRO A 136 -0.72 3.87 -21.42
N ALA A 137 -0.94 5.19 -21.27
CA ALA A 137 -1.05 5.83 -19.97
C ALA A 137 -2.33 5.43 -19.22
N ILE A 138 -3.46 5.18 -19.90
CA ILE A 138 -4.67 4.59 -19.30
C ILE A 138 -4.41 3.15 -18.87
N ALA A 139 -3.70 2.37 -19.72
CA ALA A 139 -3.34 1.00 -19.39
C ALA A 139 -2.49 0.91 -18.12
N GLY A 140 -1.46 1.74 -18.00
CA GLY A 140 -0.67 1.86 -16.79
C GLY A 140 -1.48 2.36 -15.59
N GLY A 141 -2.39 3.33 -15.83
CA GLY A 141 -3.28 3.87 -14.81
C GLY A 141 -4.28 2.84 -14.26
N ALA A 142 -4.76 1.92 -15.08
CA ALA A 142 -5.66 0.84 -14.66
C ALA A 142 -4.97 -0.11 -13.67
N VAL A 143 -3.74 -0.52 -13.97
CA VAL A 143 -2.96 -1.36 -13.05
C VAL A 143 -2.64 -0.58 -11.76
N LEU A 144 -2.18 0.67 -11.87
CA LEU A 144 -1.83 1.49 -10.71
C LEU A 144 -3.03 1.72 -9.77
N SER A 145 -4.21 2.04 -10.32
CA SER A 145 -5.43 2.26 -9.54
C SER A 145 -5.87 1.02 -8.78
N GLY A 146 -5.69 -0.17 -9.36
CA GLY A 146 -6.01 -1.44 -8.71
C GLY A 146 -5.13 -1.76 -7.50
N THR A 147 -3.97 -1.12 -7.34
CA THR A 147 -3.10 -1.36 -6.17
C THR A 147 -3.72 -1.00 -4.82
N LEU A 148 -4.84 -0.27 -4.80
CA LEU A 148 -5.62 0.00 -3.59
C LEU A 148 -6.15 -1.28 -2.92
N GLY A 149 -6.31 -2.37 -3.66
CA GLY A 149 -6.71 -3.67 -3.10
C GLY A 149 -5.81 -4.20 -2.00
N ALA A 150 -4.53 -3.80 -1.97
CA ALA A 150 -3.58 -4.15 -0.92
C ALA A 150 -4.09 -3.79 0.49
N TYR A 151 -4.89 -2.75 0.61
CA TYR A 151 -5.43 -2.29 1.90
C TYR A 151 -6.48 -3.22 2.49
N LEU A 152 -7.02 -4.17 1.72
CA LEU A 152 -7.88 -5.23 2.23
C LEU A 152 -7.11 -6.48 2.70
N ASN A 153 -5.79 -6.52 2.52
CA ASN A 153 -4.98 -7.62 3.04
C ASN A 153 -4.74 -7.43 4.56
N PRO A 154 -5.14 -8.39 5.41
CA PRO A 154 -4.91 -8.28 6.86
C PRO A 154 -3.43 -8.20 7.25
N GLY A 155 -2.54 -8.76 6.45
CA GLY A 155 -1.09 -8.72 6.69
C GLY A 155 -0.41 -7.43 6.22
N LEU A 156 -1.16 -6.47 5.63
CA LEU A 156 -0.58 -5.18 5.27
C LEU A 156 -0.15 -4.42 6.53
N ALA A 157 1.05 -3.86 6.50
CA ALA A 157 1.65 -3.17 7.64
C ALA A 157 0.75 -2.06 8.22
N HIS A 158 0.05 -1.31 7.38
CA HIS A 158 -0.89 -0.27 7.82
C HIS A 158 -2.03 -0.83 8.65
N ASN A 159 -2.64 -1.95 8.24
CA ASN A 159 -3.74 -2.58 8.97
C ASN A 159 -3.27 -3.09 10.33
N VAL A 160 -2.11 -3.74 10.36
CA VAL A 160 -1.49 -4.22 11.61
C VAL A 160 -1.17 -3.05 12.52
N PHE A 161 -0.59 -1.96 11.99
CA PHE A 161 -0.21 -0.78 12.74
C PHE A 161 -1.42 -0.07 13.36
N ILE A 162 -2.48 0.21 12.58
CA ILE A 162 -3.67 0.88 13.09
C ILE A 162 -4.43 -0.01 14.06
N SER A 163 -4.55 -1.30 13.79
CA SER A 163 -5.09 -2.30 14.73
C SER A 163 -4.38 -2.24 16.10
N HIS A 164 -3.05 -2.09 16.09
CA HIS A 164 -2.25 -1.98 17.31
C HIS A 164 -2.53 -0.67 18.07
N ILE A 165 -2.47 0.49 17.42
CA ILE A 165 -2.66 1.79 18.08
C ILE A 165 -4.11 2.02 18.51
N SER A 166 -5.10 1.43 17.82
CA SER A 166 -6.52 1.54 18.15
C SER A 166 -7.01 0.48 19.16
N ASN A 167 -6.15 -0.48 19.51
CA ASN A 167 -6.53 -1.64 20.32
C ASN A 167 -7.72 -2.42 19.75
N THR A 168 -7.90 -2.39 18.43
CA THR A 168 -9.00 -3.05 17.72
C THR A 168 -8.49 -4.36 17.10
N PRO A 169 -9.19 -5.50 17.25
CA PRO A 169 -8.82 -6.73 16.56
C PRO A 169 -8.64 -6.52 15.07
N LEU A 170 -7.54 -7.02 14.51
CA LEU A 170 -7.11 -6.77 13.12
C LEU A 170 -8.22 -6.98 12.09
N MET A 171 -8.90 -8.12 12.14
CA MET A 171 -9.99 -8.41 11.19
C MET A 171 -11.20 -7.49 11.36
N LYS A 172 -11.50 -7.07 12.59
CA LYS A 172 -12.56 -6.08 12.85
C LYS A 172 -12.21 -4.73 12.22
N PHE A 173 -10.95 -4.31 12.30
CA PHE A 173 -10.47 -3.09 11.65
C PHE A 173 -10.54 -3.21 10.12
N VAL A 174 -10.09 -4.33 9.53
CA VAL A 174 -10.15 -4.55 8.08
C VAL A 174 -11.59 -4.54 7.57
N PHE A 175 -12.52 -5.23 8.25
CA PHE A 175 -13.93 -5.20 7.87
C PHE A 175 -14.56 -3.82 8.01
N TYR A 176 -14.11 -3.03 9.01
CA TYR A 176 -14.60 -1.68 9.23
C TYR A 176 -14.35 -0.74 8.04
N HIS A 177 -13.14 -0.73 7.48
CA HIS A 177 -12.79 0.15 6.38
C HIS A 177 -12.97 -0.48 4.99
N ALA A 178 -13.23 -1.79 4.90
CA ALA A 178 -13.37 -2.50 3.63
C ALA A 178 -14.40 -1.86 2.67
N PRO A 179 -15.60 -1.45 3.11
CA PRO A 179 -16.57 -0.80 2.22
C PRO A 179 -16.02 0.48 1.59
N VAL A 180 -15.32 1.30 2.38
CA VAL A 180 -14.72 2.55 1.89
C VAL A 180 -13.57 2.29 0.92
N THR A 181 -12.72 1.32 1.24
CA THR A 181 -11.60 0.93 0.35
C THR A 181 -12.13 0.43 -1.00
N ILE A 182 -13.17 -0.41 -1.00
CA ILE A 182 -13.80 -0.91 -2.24
C ILE A 182 -14.44 0.27 -3.00
N THR A 183 -15.16 1.16 -2.32
CA THR A 183 -15.77 2.34 -2.95
C THR A 183 -14.72 3.23 -3.59
N CYS A 184 -13.58 3.49 -2.94
CA CYS A 184 -12.47 4.24 -3.51
C CYS A 184 -11.92 3.55 -4.78
N GLY A 185 -11.77 2.22 -4.75
CA GLY A 185 -11.37 1.44 -5.92
C GLY A 185 -12.35 1.58 -7.10
N VAL A 186 -13.66 1.52 -6.82
CA VAL A 186 -14.72 1.70 -7.82
C VAL A 186 -14.70 3.14 -8.37
N ILE A 187 -14.58 4.15 -7.52
CA ILE A 187 -14.46 5.56 -7.94
C ILE A 187 -13.26 5.73 -8.88
N CYS A 188 -12.09 5.20 -8.52
CA CYS A 188 -10.90 5.28 -9.37
C CYS A 188 -11.11 4.58 -10.71
N ALA A 189 -11.77 3.41 -10.74
CA ALA A 189 -12.07 2.68 -11.97
C ALA A 189 -13.03 3.44 -12.89
N ILE A 190 -14.10 4.00 -12.32
CA ILE A 190 -15.09 4.80 -13.07
C ILE A 190 -14.43 6.07 -13.61
N CYS A 191 -13.74 6.84 -12.76
CA CYS A 191 -13.09 8.08 -13.18
C CYS A 191 -12.04 7.84 -14.27
N LEU A 192 -11.22 6.78 -14.15
CA LEU A 192 -10.24 6.44 -15.18
C LEU A 192 -10.91 6.07 -16.50
N THR A 193 -12.01 5.34 -16.46
CA THR A 193 -12.80 4.99 -17.64
C THR A 193 -13.40 6.25 -18.29
N LEU A 194 -13.95 7.17 -17.51
CA LEU A 194 -14.44 8.45 -17.99
C LEU A 194 -13.33 9.30 -18.61
N VAL A 195 -12.15 9.36 -17.99
CA VAL A 195 -10.98 10.04 -18.57
C VAL A 195 -10.64 9.45 -19.93
N ALA A 196 -10.63 8.13 -20.08
CA ALA A 196 -10.35 7.46 -21.34
C ALA A 196 -11.40 7.82 -22.43
N ILE A 197 -12.67 7.94 -22.06
CA ILE A 197 -13.76 8.32 -22.98
C ILE A 197 -13.62 9.79 -23.38
N PHE A 198 -13.53 10.71 -22.42
CA PHE A 198 -13.51 12.15 -22.69
C PHE A 198 -12.24 12.62 -23.39
N ALA A 199 -11.09 12.02 -23.08
CA ALA A 199 -9.83 12.30 -23.76
C ALA A 199 -9.73 11.57 -25.14
N ARG A 200 -10.74 10.76 -25.51
CA ARG A 200 -10.75 9.97 -26.76
C ARG A 200 -9.58 8.99 -26.88
N GLU A 201 -9.18 8.40 -25.77
CA GLU A 201 -8.02 7.50 -25.67
C GLU A 201 -8.36 6.01 -25.87
N LEU A 202 -9.59 5.70 -26.33
CA LEU A 202 -10.09 4.35 -26.61
C LEU A 202 -9.79 3.84 -28.02
N ASN A 203 -9.30 4.69 -28.93
CA ASN A 203 -8.96 4.33 -30.31
C ASN A 203 -7.50 4.68 -30.62
N TYR A 204 -6.62 4.43 -29.66
CA TYR A 204 -5.20 4.69 -29.79
C TYR A 204 -4.62 3.88 -30.96
N LYS A 205 -3.97 4.57 -31.89
CA LYS A 205 -3.20 3.95 -32.97
C LYS A 205 -1.73 3.97 -32.52
N PRO A 206 -1.12 2.82 -32.21
CA PRO A 206 0.31 2.77 -31.93
C PRO A 206 1.07 3.36 -33.15
N ALA A 207 1.91 4.35 -32.89
CA ALA A 207 2.91 4.72 -33.92
C ALA A 207 3.75 3.46 -34.21
N LEU A 208 3.96 3.14 -35.47
CA LEU A 208 4.79 2.00 -35.88
C LEU A 208 6.19 2.19 -35.29
N GLN A 209 6.41 1.68 -34.10
CA GLN A 209 7.76 1.49 -33.58
C GLN A 209 8.27 0.17 -34.13
N PRO A 210 9.50 0.14 -34.71
CA PRO A 210 10.12 -1.13 -35.03
C PRO A 210 10.13 -1.99 -33.78
N ALA A 211 9.65 -3.24 -33.91
CA ALA A 211 9.55 -4.20 -32.85
C ALA A 211 10.87 -4.23 -32.05
N GLN A 212 10.86 -3.74 -30.82
CA GLN A 212 11.92 -4.06 -29.88
C GLN A 212 11.80 -5.55 -29.58
N GLU A 213 12.77 -6.32 -30.03
CA GLU A 213 12.91 -7.77 -29.88
C GLU A 213 13.12 -8.23 -28.43
N THR A 214 12.64 -7.50 -27.42
CA THR A 214 12.83 -7.82 -26.01
C THR A 214 11.53 -8.10 -25.23
N ALA A 215 10.43 -8.39 -25.92
CA ALA A 215 9.36 -9.11 -25.26
C ALA A 215 9.72 -10.60 -25.27
N PRO A 216 9.95 -11.27 -24.12
CA PRO A 216 10.04 -12.71 -24.14
C PRO A 216 8.73 -13.25 -24.73
N ASP A 217 8.87 -14.15 -25.67
CA ASP A 217 7.76 -14.78 -26.37
C ASP A 217 6.91 -15.60 -25.38
N ILE A 218 6.00 -14.89 -24.69
CA ILE A 218 5.10 -15.45 -23.68
C ILE A 218 4.03 -16.33 -24.37
N ARG A 219 3.99 -16.31 -25.72
CA ARG A 219 2.95 -17.01 -26.47
C ARG A 219 3.13 -18.52 -26.52
N ASP A 220 4.34 -19.05 -26.40
CA ASP A 220 4.57 -20.47 -26.65
C ASP A 220 4.89 -21.35 -25.44
N SER A 221 5.22 -20.80 -24.26
CA SER A 221 5.57 -21.65 -23.10
C SER A 221 4.50 -21.75 -22.00
N THR A 222 3.37 -21.03 -22.11
CA THR A 222 2.40 -20.92 -21.01
C THR A 222 0.97 -21.42 -21.34
N LEU A 223 0.70 -21.77 -22.59
CA LEU A 223 -0.65 -22.16 -23.02
C LEU A 223 -0.99 -23.63 -22.78
N THR A 224 -0.03 -24.48 -22.45
CA THR A 224 -0.22 -25.93 -22.33
C THR A 224 -0.47 -26.45 -20.91
N GLU A 225 -0.14 -25.70 -19.87
CA GLU A 225 -0.33 -26.17 -18.47
C GLU A 225 -1.69 -25.82 -17.85
N THR A 226 -2.64 -25.34 -18.61
CA THR A 226 -3.82 -24.61 -18.09
C THR A 226 -5.00 -25.50 -17.68
N HIS A 227 -4.90 -26.80 -17.78
CA HIS A 227 -5.93 -27.78 -17.37
C HIS A 227 -5.48 -28.72 -16.26
N ASP A 228 -4.26 -28.54 -15.74
CA ASP A 228 -3.74 -29.42 -14.69
C ASP A 228 -4.22 -28.94 -13.30
N LEU A 229 -4.58 -29.88 -12.46
CA LEU A 229 -4.95 -29.66 -11.05
C LEU A 229 -3.88 -28.82 -10.33
N SER A 230 -2.61 -29.01 -10.69
CA SER A 230 -1.49 -28.30 -10.09
C SER A 230 -1.56 -26.77 -10.32
N PHE A 231 -2.04 -26.33 -11.49
CA PHE A 231 -2.23 -24.91 -11.78
C PHE A 231 -3.30 -24.28 -10.86
N HIS A 232 -4.45 -24.93 -10.70
CA HIS A 232 -5.52 -24.43 -9.83
C HIS A 232 -5.11 -24.39 -8.36
N LEU A 233 -4.33 -25.36 -7.92
CA LEU A 233 -3.77 -25.35 -6.56
C LEU A 233 -2.79 -24.20 -6.35
N LYS A 234 -1.94 -23.86 -7.33
CA LYS A 234 -1.04 -22.70 -7.29
C LYS A 234 -1.82 -21.38 -7.19
N VAL A 235 -2.96 -21.27 -7.86
CA VAL A 235 -3.82 -20.07 -7.83
C VAL A 235 -4.41 -19.81 -6.45
N ILE A 236 -4.70 -20.86 -5.68
CA ILE A 236 -5.27 -20.75 -4.32
C ILE A 236 -4.20 -20.26 -3.32
N ALA A 237 -2.93 -20.61 -3.53
CA ALA A 237 -1.86 -20.34 -2.58
C ALA A 237 -1.79 -18.87 -2.08
N PRO A 238 -1.83 -17.83 -2.93
CA PRO A 238 -1.77 -16.45 -2.49
C PRO A 238 -2.94 -16.01 -1.60
N PHE A 239 -4.14 -16.61 -1.79
CA PHE A 239 -5.32 -16.29 -1.00
C PHE A 239 -5.43 -17.07 0.30
N LEU A 240 -4.73 -18.18 0.43
CA LEU A 240 -4.89 -19.08 1.58
C LEU A 240 -4.72 -18.37 2.94
N PRO A 241 -3.69 -17.57 3.19
CA PRO A 241 -3.56 -16.84 4.46
C PRO A 241 -4.72 -15.87 4.70
N VAL A 242 -5.17 -15.17 3.67
CA VAL A 242 -6.29 -14.22 3.77
C VAL A 242 -7.58 -14.97 4.12
N ILE A 243 -7.85 -16.09 3.45
CA ILE A 243 -9.02 -16.94 3.74
C ILE A 243 -8.97 -17.43 5.20
N LEU A 244 -7.83 -17.93 5.66
CA LEU A 244 -7.66 -18.40 7.05
C LEU A 244 -7.93 -17.27 8.07
N LEU A 245 -7.42 -16.08 7.82
CA LEU A 245 -7.63 -14.93 8.70
C LEU A 245 -9.08 -14.45 8.69
N VAL A 246 -9.74 -14.43 7.53
CA VAL A 246 -11.17 -14.10 7.43
C VAL A 246 -12.01 -15.13 8.18
N MET A 247 -11.78 -16.43 7.97
CA MET A 247 -12.50 -17.50 8.66
C MET A 247 -12.31 -17.42 10.17
N ALA A 248 -11.10 -17.09 10.64
CA ALA A 248 -10.85 -16.87 12.05
C ALA A 248 -11.58 -15.63 12.56
N GLY A 249 -11.61 -14.54 11.78
CA GLY A 249 -12.29 -13.29 12.13
C GLY A 249 -13.80 -13.42 12.29
N ILE A 250 -14.45 -14.30 11.53
CA ILE A 250 -15.88 -14.63 11.66
C ILE A 250 -16.16 -15.74 12.68
N GLY A 251 -15.12 -16.24 13.39
CA GLY A 251 -15.28 -17.27 14.42
C GLY A 251 -15.46 -18.69 13.90
N TRP A 252 -15.19 -18.99 12.64
CA TRP A 252 -15.35 -20.33 12.05
C TRP A 252 -14.54 -21.41 12.77
N PHE A 253 -13.35 -21.06 13.25
CA PHE A 253 -12.46 -21.99 13.96
C PHE A 253 -12.75 -22.10 15.48
N GLY A 254 -13.86 -21.54 15.95
CA GLY A 254 -14.21 -21.58 17.38
C GLY A 254 -13.16 -20.91 18.26
N GLN A 255 -12.49 -21.68 19.12
CA GLN A 255 -11.48 -21.15 20.06
C GLN A 255 -10.07 -21.01 19.46
N ILE A 256 -9.83 -21.49 18.24
CA ILE A 256 -8.51 -21.42 17.61
C ILE A 256 -8.24 -19.98 17.15
N LYS A 257 -7.34 -19.31 17.87
CA LYS A 257 -6.89 -17.95 17.50
C LYS A 257 -5.86 -18.05 16.37
N MET A 258 -6.27 -17.72 15.16
CA MET A 258 -5.36 -17.60 14.02
C MET A 258 -4.76 -16.20 14.03
N ASN A 259 -3.45 -16.09 14.16
CA ASN A 259 -2.72 -14.83 13.99
C ASN A 259 -2.09 -14.77 12.58
N VAL A 260 -1.61 -13.57 12.20
CA VAL A 260 -1.02 -13.35 10.86
C VAL A 260 0.17 -14.27 10.61
N PRO A 261 1.17 -14.39 11.52
CA PRO A 261 2.31 -15.29 11.30
C PRO A 261 1.90 -16.74 11.03
N ALA A 262 0.97 -17.28 11.80
CA ALA A 262 0.51 -18.65 11.62
C ALA A 262 -0.14 -18.86 10.23
N ALA A 263 -1.01 -17.93 9.82
CA ALA A 263 -1.64 -18.00 8.50
C ALA A 263 -0.61 -17.94 7.37
N MET A 264 0.41 -17.07 7.49
CA MET A 264 1.46 -16.92 6.48
C MET A 264 2.37 -18.14 6.39
N ILE A 265 2.71 -18.75 7.53
CA ILE A 265 3.50 -20.00 7.58
C ILE A 265 2.70 -21.16 6.97
N ILE A 266 1.42 -21.31 7.30
CA ILE A 266 0.54 -22.33 6.70
C ILE A 266 0.48 -22.15 5.19
N GLY A 267 0.33 -20.91 4.72
CA GLY A 267 0.35 -20.58 3.29
C GLY A 267 1.68 -20.93 2.61
N ALA A 268 2.81 -20.67 3.27
CA ALA A 268 4.13 -21.03 2.77
C ALA A 268 4.36 -22.55 2.70
N ILE A 269 3.91 -23.29 3.72
CA ILE A 269 3.95 -24.76 3.73
C ILE A 269 3.06 -25.31 2.60
N TYR A 270 1.86 -24.78 2.42
CA TYR A 270 0.98 -25.15 1.32
C TYR A 270 1.67 -24.95 -0.04
N ALA A 271 2.27 -23.78 -0.27
CA ALA A 271 3.01 -23.48 -1.49
C ALA A 271 4.18 -24.45 -1.72
N LEU A 272 4.93 -24.78 -0.67
CA LEU A 272 6.01 -25.77 -0.72
C LEU A 272 5.50 -27.12 -1.23
N LEU A 273 4.40 -27.62 -0.66
CA LEU A 273 3.85 -28.91 -0.99
C LEU A 273 3.32 -29.00 -2.43
N ILE A 274 2.57 -27.99 -2.88
CA ILE A 274 1.97 -28.01 -4.22
C ILE A 274 2.98 -27.75 -5.34
N THR A 275 4.03 -26.98 -5.08
CA THR A 275 5.04 -26.67 -6.09
C THR A 275 6.23 -27.63 -6.04
N ARG A 276 6.34 -28.45 -5.00
CA ARG A 276 7.49 -29.33 -4.75
C ARG A 276 8.82 -28.56 -4.80
N ALA A 277 8.80 -27.31 -4.36
CA ALA A 277 9.95 -26.43 -4.34
C ALA A 277 11.04 -26.97 -3.39
N ASN A 278 12.28 -26.50 -3.56
CA ASN A 278 13.35 -26.83 -2.62
C ASN A 278 13.07 -26.17 -1.26
N PRO A 279 12.94 -26.95 -0.16
CA PRO A 279 12.63 -26.40 1.15
C PRO A 279 13.67 -25.39 1.65
N GLY A 280 14.96 -25.61 1.36
CA GLY A 280 16.04 -24.71 1.77
C GLY A 280 15.94 -23.34 1.09
N GLU A 281 15.75 -23.33 -0.22
CA GLU A 281 15.61 -22.08 -1.00
C GLU A 281 14.29 -21.35 -0.65
N LEU A 282 13.20 -22.08 -0.42
CA LEU A 282 11.93 -21.49 0.01
C LEU A 282 12.08 -20.83 1.38
N THR A 283 12.72 -21.51 2.34
CA THR A 283 12.99 -20.99 3.68
C THR A 283 13.87 -19.73 3.59
N LYS A 284 14.93 -19.77 2.78
CA LYS A 284 15.78 -18.62 2.53
C LYS A 284 14.96 -17.45 1.99
N SER A 285 14.15 -17.66 0.96
CA SER A 285 13.27 -16.65 0.38
C SER A 285 12.31 -16.05 1.40
N PHE A 286 11.74 -16.87 2.29
CA PHE A 286 10.87 -16.41 3.36
C PHE A 286 11.61 -15.46 4.32
N PHE A 287 12.79 -15.82 4.79
CA PHE A 287 13.58 -15.01 5.71
C PHE A 287 14.16 -13.76 5.04
N ASP A 288 14.52 -13.82 3.75
CA ASP A 288 14.93 -12.65 2.97
C ASP A 288 13.77 -11.62 2.88
N GLY A 289 12.54 -12.10 2.69
CA GLY A 289 11.35 -11.25 2.73
C GLY A 289 11.11 -10.63 4.10
N MET A 290 11.27 -11.40 5.18
CA MET A 290 11.19 -10.89 6.55
C MET A 290 12.23 -9.79 6.81
N GLY A 291 13.48 -10.00 6.43
CA GLY A 291 14.55 -9.02 6.57
C GLY A 291 14.31 -7.74 5.78
N THR A 292 13.84 -7.89 4.54
CA THR A 292 13.46 -6.75 3.68
C THR A 292 12.35 -5.91 4.31
N SER A 293 11.36 -6.54 4.90
CA SER A 293 10.25 -5.87 5.57
C SER A 293 10.71 -5.14 6.83
N TYR A 294 11.56 -5.77 7.63
CA TYR A 294 12.12 -5.15 8.82
C TYR A 294 12.91 -3.88 8.46
N ALA A 295 13.78 -3.96 7.46
CA ALA A 295 14.58 -2.82 7.04
C ALA A 295 13.73 -1.68 6.45
N ASN A 296 12.79 -1.98 5.56
CA ASN A 296 12.13 -0.97 4.75
C ASN A 296 10.80 -0.46 5.34
N ILE A 297 10.03 -1.31 6.01
CA ILE A 297 8.72 -0.95 6.57
C ILE A 297 8.87 -0.62 8.05
N LEU A 298 9.37 -1.57 8.85
CA LEU A 298 9.56 -1.33 10.28
C LEU A 298 10.60 -0.23 10.55
N GLY A 299 11.64 -0.14 9.72
CA GLY A 299 12.61 0.96 9.79
C GLY A 299 11.96 2.35 9.67
N ILE A 300 10.91 2.51 8.84
CA ILE A 300 10.15 3.76 8.75
C ILE A 300 9.29 3.97 10.00
N ILE A 301 8.62 2.92 10.50
CA ILE A 301 7.80 3.00 11.72
C ILE A 301 8.64 3.35 12.95
N ILE A 302 9.83 2.75 13.07
CA ILE A 302 10.79 3.06 14.14
C ILE A 302 11.26 4.52 14.03
N ALA A 303 11.61 4.96 12.82
CA ALA A 303 12.05 6.32 12.57
C ALA A 303 10.95 7.35 12.88
N ALA A 304 9.70 7.05 12.50
CA ALA A 304 8.53 7.87 12.83
C ALA A 304 8.34 7.98 14.35
N ALA A 305 8.48 6.88 15.10
CA ALA A 305 8.35 6.92 16.57
C ALA A 305 9.41 7.82 17.22
N VAL A 306 10.65 7.80 16.75
CA VAL A 306 11.71 8.71 17.22
C VAL A 306 11.36 10.18 16.93
N PHE A 307 10.87 10.47 15.73
CA PHE A 307 10.46 11.82 15.34
C PHE A 307 9.28 12.32 16.19
N ILE A 308 8.27 11.48 16.42
CA ILE A 308 7.11 11.81 17.23
C ILE A 308 7.50 12.06 18.69
N GLU A 309 8.42 11.26 19.25
CA GLU A 309 8.95 11.50 20.58
C GLU A 309 9.65 12.87 20.67
N GLY A 310 10.39 13.25 19.62
CA GLY A 310 10.97 14.59 19.52
C GLY A 310 9.92 15.71 19.50
N LEU A 311 8.83 15.54 18.76
CA LEU A 311 7.72 16.48 18.72
C LEU A 311 6.97 16.55 20.07
N ASN A 312 6.83 15.41 20.77
CA ASN A 312 6.22 15.33 22.10
C ASN A 312 7.05 16.09 23.13
N THR A 313 8.35 15.83 23.20
CA THR A 313 9.26 16.50 24.15
C THR A 313 9.38 18.00 23.87
N ALA A 314 9.26 18.42 22.61
CA ALA A 314 9.20 19.83 22.21
C ALA A 314 7.85 20.51 22.50
N GLY A 315 6.81 19.75 22.90
CA GLY A 315 5.47 20.24 23.20
C GLY A 315 4.60 20.51 21.96
N ILE A 316 5.08 20.21 20.75
CA ILE A 316 4.38 20.50 19.49
C ILE A 316 3.11 19.68 19.36
N ILE A 317 3.15 18.39 19.70
CA ILE A 317 1.98 17.50 19.61
C ILE A 317 0.84 18.04 20.50
N LYS A 318 1.15 18.50 21.71
CA LYS A 318 0.16 19.07 22.64
C LYS A 318 -0.53 20.29 22.02
N GLU A 319 0.23 21.25 21.50
CA GLU A 319 -0.33 22.44 20.87
C GLU A 319 -1.15 22.10 19.61
N PHE A 320 -0.67 21.14 18.83
CA PHE A 320 -1.39 20.69 17.63
C PHE A 320 -2.72 20.02 17.99
N ILE A 321 -2.77 19.18 19.04
CA ILE A 321 -4.01 18.58 19.51
C ILE A 321 -4.98 19.65 20.04
N LEU A 322 -4.50 20.65 20.78
CA LEU A 322 -5.33 21.76 21.22
C LEU A 322 -5.94 22.53 20.03
N LEU A 323 -5.17 22.75 18.97
CA LEU A 323 -5.66 23.34 17.72
C LEU A 323 -6.76 22.50 17.09
N LEU A 324 -6.53 21.17 16.95
CA LEU A 324 -7.51 20.26 16.37
C LEU A 324 -8.79 20.14 17.21
N THR A 325 -8.66 20.21 18.53
CA THR A 325 -9.82 20.20 19.45
C THR A 325 -10.63 21.49 19.33
N SER A 326 -9.96 22.63 19.12
CA SER A 326 -10.61 23.93 18.94
C SER A 326 -11.29 24.04 17.56
N TYR A 327 -10.75 23.36 16.55
CA TYR A 327 -11.23 23.40 15.17
C TYR A 327 -11.30 21.97 14.57
N PRO A 328 -12.34 21.18 14.88
CA PRO A 328 -12.44 19.78 14.42
C PRO A 328 -12.39 19.61 12.90
N GLU A 329 -12.87 20.61 12.16
CA GLU A 329 -12.81 20.59 10.68
C GLU A 329 -11.35 20.55 10.15
N PHE A 330 -10.38 21.11 10.89
CA PHE A 330 -8.97 20.97 10.54
C PHE A 330 -8.50 19.51 10.66
N ALA A 331 -9.06 18.73 11.59
CA ALA A 331 -8.74 17.30 11.71
C ALA A 331 -9.27 16.50 10.51
N ARG A 332 -10.48 16.83 10.04
CA ARG A 332 -11.08 16.22 8.84
C ARG A 332 -10.22 16.45 7.61
N TRP A 333 -10.02 17.69 7.27
CA TRP A 333 -9.27 18.07 6.07
C TRP A 333 -7.77 17.80 6.20
N GLY A 334 -7.19 18.03 7.38
CA GLY A 334 -5.80 17.74 7.68
C GLY A 334 -5.49 16.24 7.66
N GLY A 335 -6.38 15.41 8.23
CA GLY A 335 -6.25 13.95 8.26
C GLY A 335 -6.49 13.26 6.91
N THR A 336 -7.06 13.97 5.94
CA THR A 336 -7.28 13.44 4.59
C THR A 336 -6.37 14.13 3.57
N LEU A 337 -6.49 15.43 3.36
CA LEU A 337 -5.72 16.15 2.33
C LEU A 337 -4.23 16.23 2.67
N GLY A 338 -3.86 16.33 3.95
CA GLY A 338 -2.45 16.36 4.38
C GLY A 338 -1.69 15.10 3.92
N PRO A 339 -2.08 13.89 4.36
CA PRO A 339 -1.49 12.64 3.90
C PRO A 339 -1.60 12.42 2.38
N PHE A 340 -2.69 12.86 1.74
CA PHE A 340 -2.86 12.80 0.29
C PHE A 340 -1.78 13.61 -0.44
N PHE A 341 -1.61 14.88 -0.11
CA PHE A 341 -0.61 15.73 -0.74
C PHE A 341 0.82 15.28 -0.44
N MET A 342 1.08 14.82 0.78
CA MET A 342 2.39 14.27 1.12
C MET A 342 2.68 12.99 0.34
N GLY A 343 1.69 12.09 0.20
CA GLY A 343 1.82 10.90 -0.63
C GLY A 343 2.09 11.23 -2.11
N LEU A 344 1.42 12.26 -2.64
CA LEU A 344 1.65 12.78 -3.98
C LEU A 344 3.06 13.32 -4.17
N ILE A 345 3.51 14.18 -3.25
CA ILE A 345 4.79 14.89 -3.38
C ILE A 345 5.97 13.94 -3.16
N THR A 346 5.89 13.06 -2.17
CA THR A 346 7.00 12.15 -1.82
C THR A 346 7.03 10.89 -2.70
N GLY A 347 5.89 10.50 -3.26
CA GLY A 347 5.73 9.22 -3.96
C GLY A 347 5.69 8.00 -3.04
N THR A 348 5.82 8.19 -1.72
CA THR A 348 5.74 7.15 -0.71
C THR A 348 4.56 7.43 0.22
N GLY A 349 3.47 6.70 0.07
CA GLY A 349 2.33 6.83 0.97
C GLY A 349 2.63 6.36 2.40
N ASP A 350 3.55 5.41 2.54
CA ASP A 350 3.79 4.69 3.80
C ASP A 350 4.36 5.58 4.89
N ALA A 351 5.43 6.33 4.60
CA ALA A 351 6.10 7.18 5.59
C ALA A 351 5.15 8.22 6.20
N THR A 352 4.36 8.86 5.35
CA THR A 352 3.39 9.90 5.77
C THR A 352 2.28 9.28 6.61
N ALA A 353 1.72 8.14 6.14
CA ALA A 353 0.64 7.48 6.85
C ALA A 353 1.09 6.97 8.23
N PHE A 354 2.27 6.38 8.34
CA PHE A 354 2.78 5.91 9.64
C PHE A 354 3.09 7.08 10.58
N ALA A 355 3.76 8.13 10.10
CA ALA A 355 4.07 9.29 10.93
C ALA A 355 2.81 9.99 11.43
N PHE A 356 1.84 10.23 10.57
CA PHE A 356 0.59 10.88 10.97
C PHE A 356 -0.22 9.99 11.92
N ASN A 357 -0.35 8.70 11.62
CA ASN A 357 -1.08 7.76 12.46
C ASN A 357 -0.41 7.57 13.83
N GLU A 358 0.91 7.63 13.91
CA GLU A 358 1.64 7.59 15.19
C GLU A 358 1.37 8.86 16.01
N ALA A 359 1.42 10.05 15.37
CA ALA A 359 1.36 11.33 16.05
C ALA A 359 -0.06 11.75 16.46
N VAL A 360 -1.04 11.54 15.61
CA VAL A 360 -2.34 12.21 15.69
C VAL A 360 -3.47 11.24 15.97
N THR A 361 -3.46 10.08 15.33
CA THR A 361 -4.57 9.13 15.38
C THR A 361 -4.89 8.61 16.80
N PRO A 362 -3.92 8.37 17.72
CA PRO A 362 -4.23 7.99 19.10
C PRO A 362 -5.08 9.02 19.85
N HIS A 363 -5.02 10.29 19.42
CA HIS A 363 -5.74 11.40 20.04
C HIS A 363 -7.06 11.75 19.34
N ALA A 364 -7.48 10.98 18.33
CA ALA A 364 -8.66 11.26 17.49
C ALA A 364 -9.93 11.56 18.31
N THR A 365 -10.13 10.84 19.41
CA THR A 365 -11.30 11.03 20.28
C THR A 365 -11.36 12.41 20.94
N SER A 366 -10.21 13.06 21.16
CA SER A 366 -10.13 14.40 21.76
C SER A 366 -10.74 15.49 20.87
N PHE A 367 -10.81 15.26 19.56
CA PHE A 367 -11.39 16.18 18.58
C PHE A 367 -12.57 15.58 17.80
N GLY A 368 -13.23 14.57 18.41
CA GLY A 368 -14.55 14.10 17.98
C GLY A 368 -14.54 12.97 16.93
N TYR A 369 -13.38 12.37 16.60
CA TYR A 369 -13.28 11.28 15.64
C TYR A 369 -12.93 9.94 16.30
N GLY A 370 -13.34 8.84 15.67
CA GLY A 370 -12.90 7.50 16.08
C GLY A 370 -11.45 7.24 15.65
N VAL A 371 -10.67 6.54 16.49
CA VAL A 371 -9.28 6.17 16.17
C VAL A 371 -9.22 5.34 14.88
N ASN A 372 -10.14 4.38 14.71
CA ASN A 372 -10.23 3.57 13.49
C ASN A 372 -10.59 4.41 12.26
N ASN A 373 -11.49 5.38 12.44
CA ASN A 373 -11.93 6.29 11.37
C ASN A 373 -10.78 7.11 10.83
N LEU A 374 -10.14 7.85 11.70
CA LEU A 374 -9.03 8.71 11.33
C LEU A 374 -7.86 7.89 10.78
N GLY A 375 -7.52 6.78 11.46
CA GLY A 375 -6.44 5.90 11.01
C GLY A 375 -6.63 5.35 9.59
N ALA A 376 -7.84 4.86 9.29
CA ALA A 376 -8.19 4.37 7.97
C ALA A 376 -8.22 5.50 6.93
N SER A 377 -8.72 6.69 7.28
CA SER A 377 -8.76 7.85 6.39
C SER A 377 -7.36 8.30 6.00
N VAL A 378 -6.45 8.42 6.94
CA VAL A 378 -5.03 8.77 6.73
C VAL A 378 -4.35 7.77 5.80
N MET A 379 -4.52 6.48 6.09
CA MET A 379 -3.95 5.39 5.32
C MET A 379 -4.43 5.41 3.86
N LEU A 380 -5.74 5.51 3.63
CA LEU A 380 -6.33 5.50 2.29
C LEU A 380 -6.03 6.79 1.52
N ALA A 381 -6.08 7.94 2.19
CA ALA A 381 -5.75 9.22 1.58
C ALA A 381 -4.29 9.27 1.10
N SER A 382 -3.36 8.79 1.92
CA SER A 382 -1.95 8.68 1.56
C SER A 382 -1.73 7.73 0.37
N ALA A 383 -2.46 6.61 0.31
CA ALA A 383 -2.43 5.68 -0.80
C ALA A 383 -2.93 6.29 -2.11
N LEU A 384 -4.01 7.05 -2.04
CA LEU A 384 -4.57 7.77 -3.20
C LEU A 384 -3.59 8.83 -3.70
N GLY A 385 -2.96 9.59 -2.81
CA GLY A 385 -1.90 10.53 -3.16
C GLY A 385 -0.72 9.86 -3.85
N ARG A 386 -0.25 8.73 -3.33
CA ARG A 386 0.79 7.91 -3.97
C ARG A 386 0.38 7.44 -5.37
N ASN A 387 -0.87 6.99 -5.56
CA ASN A 387 -1.36 6.52 -6.86
C ASN A 387 -1.49 7.65 -7.90
N MET A 388 -1.53 8.90 -7.46
CA MET A 388 -1.45 10.09 -8.31
C MET A 388 0.00 10.61 -8.49
N SER A 389 0.98 10.03 -7.79
CA SER A 389 2.36 10.50 -7.82
C SER A 389 3.14 9.89 -8.99
N PRO A 390 3.74 10.72 -9.88
CA PRO A 390 4.66 10.22 -10.90
C PRO A 390 5.96 9.65 -10.33
N LEU A 391 6.19 9.86 -9.05
CA LEU A 391 7.40 9.52 -8.33
C LEU A 391 7.27 8.19 -7.58
N ALA A 392 6.07 7.62 -7.53
CA ALA A 392 5.81 6.35 -6.86
C ALA A 392 6.45 5.18 -7.64
N GLY A 393 7.09 4.25 -6.92
CA GLY A 393 7.73 3.10 -7.55
C GLY A 393 6.78 2.28 -8.43
N ALA A 394 5.54 2.08 -7.99
CA ALA A 394 4.50 1.41 -8.78
C ALA A 394 4.15 2.19 -10.07
N ALA A 395 4.07 3.52 -10.02
CA ALA A 395 3.81 4.36 -11.19
C ALA A 395 4.97 4.30 -12.19
N ILE A 396 6.21 4.30 -11.70
CA ILE A 396 7.42 4.17 -12.54
C ILE A 396 7.44 2.80 -13.23
N VAL A 397 7.11 1.73 -12.53
CA VAL A 397 7.02 0.37 -13.12
C VAL A 397 5.93 0.32 -14.19
N CYS A 398 4.72 0.82 -13.91
CA CYS A 398 3.64 0.87 -14.90
C CYS A 398 4.02 1.73 -16.12
N ALA A 399 4.71 2.85 -15.91
CA ALA A 399 5.15 3.74 -16.97
C ALA A 399 6.22 3.07 -17.86
N GLY A 400 7.17 2.37 -17.26
CA GLY A 400 8.18 1.59 -17.98
C GLY A 400 7.57 0.51 -18.85
N LEU A 401 6.59 -0.25 -18.34
CA LEU A 401 5.87 -1.27 -19.08
C LEU A 401 4.97 -0.69 -20.17
N ALA A 402 4.40 0.48 -19.95
CA ALA A 402 3.54 1.17 -20.92
C ALA A 402 4.33 1.99 -21.96
N GLY A 403 5.63 2.18 -21.77
CA GLY A 403 6.47 3.02 -22.65
C GLY A 403 6.08 4.51 -22.61
N VAL A 404 5.64 5.02 -21.46
CA VAL A 404 5.20 6.41 -21.29
C VAL A 404 5.88 7.07 -20.09
N ASN A 405 5.81 8.42 -20.06
CA ASN A 405 6.27 9.15 -18.87
C ASN A 405 5.32 8.90 -17.68
N PRO A 406 5.83 8.64 -16.47
CA PRO A 406 5.01 8.48 -15.26
C PRO A 406 4.02 9.63 -15.02
N VAL A 407 4.36 10.86 -15.40
CA VAL A 407 3.47 12.03 -15.32
C VAL A 407 2.20 11.85 -16.15
N GLU A 408 2.28 11.15 -17.28
CA GLU A 408 1.11 10.89 -18.11
C GLU A 408 0.13 9.91 -17.44
N ILE A 409 0.64 8.93 -16.69
CA ILE A 409 -0.19 8.06 -15.85
C ILE A 409 -0.82 8.88 -14.71
N ALA A 410 -0.01 9.67 -14.01
CA ALA A 410 -0.46 10.51 -12.90
C ALA A 410 -1.61 11.44 -13.29
N LYS A 411 -1.54 12.09 -14.46
CA LYS A 411 -2.63 12.95 -14.97
C LYS A 411 -3.95 12.19 -15.15
N ARG A 412 -3.91 10.91 -15.52
CA ARG A 412 -5.11 10.11 -15.78
C ARG A 412 -5.67 9.48 -14.51
N THR A 413 -4.83 9.15 -13.54
CA THR A 413 -5.28 8.66 -12.23
C THR A 413 -5.75 9.78 -11.30
N ALA A 414 -5.30 11.03 -11.54
CA ALA A 414 -5.60 12.20 -10.71
C ALA A 414 -7.09 12.42 -10.44
N PRO A 415 -8.00 12.44 -11.43
CA PRO A 415 -9.42 12.67 -11.17
C PRO A 415 -10.01 11.64 -10.22
N GLY A 416 -9.68 10.36 -10.40
CA GLY A 416 -10.14 9.28 -9.52
C GLY A 416 -9.61 9.42 -8.09
N ALA A 417 -8.32 9.73 -7.95
CA ALA A 417 -7.70 9.91 -6.63
C ALA A 417 -8.27 11.13 -5.88
N ILE A 418 -8.50 12.25 -6.58
CA ILE A 418 -9.10 13.45 -5.99
C ILE A 418 -10.54 13.19 -5.54
N VAL A 419 -11.36 12.60 -6.40
CA VAL A 419 -12.76 12.29 -6.05
C VAL A 419 -12.81 11.30 -4.89
N ALA A 420 -11.94 10.30 -4.87
CA ALA A 420 -11.90 9.31 -3.79
C ALA A 420 -11.46 9.92 -2.44
N VAL A 421 -10.46 10.82 -2.42
CA VAL A 421 -10.05 11.45 -1.16
C VAL A 421 -11.12 12.42 -0.64
N LEU A 422 -11.82 13.13 -1.52
CA LEU A 422 -12.96 13.96 -1.15
C LEU A 422 -14.11 13.11 -0.60
N PHE A 423 -14.38 11.95 -1.21
CA PHE A 423 -15.34 10.99 -0.68
C PHE A 423 -14.99 10.55 0.75
N ILE A 424 -13.72 10.23 1.01
CA ILE A 424 -13.27 9.87 2.37
C ILE A 424 -13.50 11.03 3.34
N ALA A 425 -13.12 12.25 2.96
CA ALA A 425 -13.23 13.42 3.82
C ALA A 425 -14.69 13.80 4.16
N ILE A 426 -15.63 13.59 3.24
CA ILE A 426 -17.02 14.04 3.40
C ILE A 426 -17.91 12.96 4.01
N PHE A 427 -17.70 11.69 3.62
CA PHE A 427 -18.64 10.62 3.94
C PHE A 427 -18.10 9.56 4.92
N PHE A 428 -16.79 9.50 5.11
CA PHE A 428 -16.21 8.51 6.00
C PHE A 428 -15.59 9.14 7.25
N LEU A 429 -14.95 10.28 7.15
CA LEU A 429 -14.40 11.04 8.28
C LEU A 429 -15.30 12.26 8.60
#